data_e1907a1af6de51067504c6cfbd32a83c
#
_entry.id   e1907a1af6de51067504c6cfbd32a83c
#
_cell.length_a   1.000
_cell.length_b   1.000
_cell.length_c   1.000
_cell.angle_alpha   90.00
_cell.angle_beta   90.00
_cell.angle_gamma   90.00
#
_symmetry.space_group_name_H-M   'P 1'
#
loop_
_entity.id
_entity.type
_entity.pdbx_description
1 polymer ?
#
loop_
_entity_poly.entity_id
_entity_poly.type
_entity_poly.pdbx_seq_one_letter_code
_entity_poly.pdbx_strand_id
1 'polypeptide(L)'
;AAQPHGTNNFNLLRLVFAGMVVLYHLALLSGVPAFASIAGSMSGLAEIGVQGFFVISGYLVYASFKNSASVGVYAEKRFRRLYPAYAAVILICVYAALITNPLTREVLWGVARYTGWNLIFANFMEPNLPGVFAGNSVTEVNGALWTLKIEVMFYLVLPLLAWLLRFAGRYAWVAFILIYAGAEAWRIGFSHIEQHELARQLPGQLSFFITGMVFYTQRLDGWRIQVAGLLGAMLFAASLTLEAFEPARALGLGALYAVLAKLFIHR
;
A
#
# COMPACT_ATOMS: atom_id res chain seq x y z
N ALA A 1 -1.87 34.88 -2.73
CA ALA A 1 -0.87 34.42 -3.69
C ALA A 1 -0.87 32.89 -3.66
N ALA A 2 -1.29 32.24 -4.76
CA ALA A 2 -1.23 30.80 -4.91
C ALA A 2 0.25 30.38 -4.90
N GLN A 3 0.61 29.48 -4.02
CA GLN A 3 1.95 28.89 -4.06
C GLN A 3 2.10 28.12 -5.39
N PRO A 4 3.24 28.26 -6.10
CA PRO A 4 3.48 27.49 -7.32
C PRO A 4 3.44 26.02 -6.95
N HIS A 5 2.66 25.23 -7.70
CA HIS A 5 2.66 23.77 -7.61
C HIS A 5 4.05 23.27 -7.97
N GLY A 6 4.93 23.16 -6.98
CA GLY A 6 6.18 22.45 -7.13
C GLY A 6 5.86 21.05 -7.63
N THR A 7 6.49 20.62 -8.70
CA THR A 7 6.35 19.29 -9.28
C THR A 7 6.65 18.26 -8.21
N ASN A 8 5.60 17.64 -7.68
CA ASN A 8 5.69 16.75 -6.54
C ASN A 8 6.06 15.35 -7.06
N ASN A 9 7.33 14.97 -6.96
CA ASN A 9 7.85 13.70 -7.47
C ASN A 9 7.31 12.46 -6.76
N PHE A 10 6.55 12.62 -5.67
CA PHE A 10 5.74 11.52 -5.12
C PHE A 10 4.74 10.97 -6.16
N ASN A 11 4.29 11.78 -7.12
CA ASN A 11 3.42 11.30 -8.19
C ASN A 11 4.18 10.41 -9.16
N LEU A 12 5.44 10.74 -9.48
CA LEU A 12 6.29 9.89 -10.32
C LEU A 12 6.59 8.55 -9.64
N LEU A 13 6.96 8.58 -8.36
CA LEU A 13 7.21 7.34 -7.59
C LEU A 13 5.96 6.46 -7.54
N ARG A 14 4.79 7.06 -7.31
CA ARG A 14 3.51 6.33 -7.35
C ARG A 14 3.23 5.72 -8.71
N LEU A 15 3.53 6.42 -9.79
CA LEU A 15 3.36 5.91 -11.15
C LEU A 15 4.28 4.71 -11.40
N VAL A 16 5.55 4.79 -10.95
CA VAL A 16 6.50 3.68 -11.05
C VAL A 16 6.01 2.46 -10.27
N PHE A 17 5.58 2.65 -9.03
CA PHE A 17 5.05 1.55 -8.21
C PHE A 17 3.76 0.96 -8.78
N ALA A 18 2.85 1.81 -9.27
CA ALA A 18 1.66 1.33 -9.96
C ALA A 18 2.03 0.53 -11.21
N GLY A 19 3.03 1.00 -11.98
CA GLY A 19 3.55 0.28 -13.15
C GLY A 19 4.08 -1.12 -12.79
N MET A 20 4.85 -1.25 -11.71
CA MET A 20 5.35 -2.55 -11.23
C MET A 20 4.20 -3.52 -10.92
N VAL A 21 3.16 -3.04 -10.22
CA VAL A 21 2.00 -3.85 -9.86
C VAL A 21 1.18 -4.22 -11.10
N VAL A 22 0.95 -3.26 -12.01
CA VAL A 22 0.21 -3.49 -13.27
C VAL A 22 0.91 -4.49 -14.16
N LEU A 23 2.22 -4.37 -14.34
CA LEU A 23 3.01 -5.29 -15.17
C LEU A 23 2.95 -6.73 -14.64
N TYR A 24 3.05 -6.91 -13.33
CA TYR A 24 2.87 -8.22 -12.70
C TYR A 24 1.48 -8.81 -12.98
N HIS A 25 0.42 -8.03 -12.76
CA HIS A 25 -0.95 -8.51 -12.99
C HIS A 25 -1.22 -8.79 -14.46
N LEU A 26 -0.68 -7.98 -15.38
CA LEU A 26 -0.76 -8.26 -16.82
C LEU A 26 -0.08 -9.58 -17.17
N ALA A 27 1.11 -9.84 -16.63
CA ALA A 27 1.81 -11.10 -16.86
C ALA A 27 1.02 -12.30 -16.28
N LEU A 28 0.48 -12.16 -15.07
CA LEU A 28 -0.28 -13.19 -14.36
C LEU A 28 -1.61 -13.52 -15.05
N LEU A 29 -2.34 -12.48 -15.50
CA LEU A 29 -3.72 -12.62 -16.01
C LEU A 29 -3.81 -12.75 -17.53
N SER A 30 -2.70 -12.58 -18.26
CA SER A 30 -2.69 -12.60 -19.73
C SER A 30 -3.09 -13.93 -20.34
N GLY A 31 -2.96 -15.06 -19.62
CA GLY A 31 -3.13 -16.40 -20.15
C GLY A 31 -2.05 -16.83 -21.15
N VAL A 32 -1.05 -15.98 -21.43
CA VAL A 32 0.04 -16.27 -22.37
C VAL A 32 1.15 -17.02 -21.65
N PRO A 33 1.52 -18.26 -22.08
CA PRO A 33 2.51 -19.07 -21.37
C PRO A 33 3.88 -18.39 -21.20
N ALA A 34 4.30 -17.60 -22.21
CA ALA A 34 5.56 -16.83 -22.14
C ALA A 34 5.55 -15.78 -21.01
N PHE A 35 4.41 -15.19 -20.70
CA PHE A 35 4.28 -14.22 -19.62
C PHE A 35 4.14 -14.90 -18.26
N ALA A 36 3.54 -16.08 -18.19
CA ALA A 36 3.44 -16.85 -16.96
C ALA A 36 4.81 -17.20 -16.38
N SER A 37 5.81 -17.51 -17.21
CA SER A 37 7.18 -17.78 -16.79
C SER A 37 7.88 -16.55 -16.18
N ILE A 38 7.50 -15.34 -16.60
CA ILE A 38 8.05 -14.07 -16.11
C ILE A 38 7.28 -13.58 -14.86
N ALA A 39 6.02 -13.94 -14.71
CA ALA A 39 5.17 -13.50 -13.60
C ALA A 39 5.78 -13.84 -12.24
N GLY A 40 6.39 -15.02 -12.08
CA GLY A 40 7.08 -15.41 -10.86
C GLY A 40 8.21 -14.45 -10.46
N SER A 41 9.04 -14.05 -11.42
CA SER A 41 10.12 -13.07 -11.18
C SER A 41 9.57 -11.65 -10.95
N MET A 42 8.41 -11.31 -11.52
CA MET A 42 7.78 -9.99 -11.37
C MET A 42 7.02 -9.85 -10.04
N SER A 43 6.70 -10.95 -9.35
CA SER A 43 6.00 -10.89 -8.05
C SER A 43 6.77 -10.08 -7.01
N GLY A 44 8.10 -10.24 -6.93
CA GLY A 44 8.97 -9.46 -6.06
C GLY A 44 8.96 -7.95 -6.39
N LEU A 45 8.92 -7.60 -7.67
CA LEU A 45 8.79 -6.20 -8.09
C LEU A 45 7.44 -5.61 -7.67
N ALA A 46 6.35 -6.35 -7.82
CA ALA A 46 5.03 -5.92 -7.38
C ALA A 46 4.99 -5.73 -5.86
N GLU A 47 5.60 -6.63 -5.10
CA GLU A 47 5.72 -6.52 -3.65
C GLU A 47 6.47 -5.24 -3.24
N ILE A 48 7.63 -4.96 -3.85
CA ILE A 48 8.39 -3.72 -3.66
C ILE A 48 7.52 -2.49 -3.98
N GLY A 49 6.74 -2.55 -5.07
CA GLY A 49 5.82 -1.49 -5.46
C GLY A 49 4.77 -1.22 -4.38
N VAL A 50 4.14 -2.27 -3.84
CA VAL A 50 3.15 -2.16 -2.75
C VAL A 50 3.78 -1.62 -1.47
N GLN A 51 4.94 -2.15 -1.07
CA GLN A 51 5.67 -1.69 0.11
C GLN A 51 6.06 -0.21 -0.03
N GLY A 52 6.51 0.20 -1.23
CA GLY A 52 6.78 1.59 -1.54
C GLY A 52 5.56 2.50 -1.43
N PHE A 53 4.39 2.05 -1.89
CA PHE A 53 3.14 2.76 -1.68
C PHE A 53 2.85 2.97 -0.19
N PHE A 54 3.04 1.96 0.66
CA PHE A 54 2.79 2.07 2.10
C PHE A 54 3.75 3.05 2.77
N VAL A 55 5.03 3.08 2.40
CA VAL A 55 5.99 4.07 2.90
C VAL A 55 5.56 5.49 2.49
N ILE A 56 5.23 5.71 1.21
CA ILE A 56 4.77 7.03 0.74
C ILE A 56 3.45 7.42 1.41
N SER A 57 2.53 6.48 1.59
CA SER A 57 1.28 6.72 2.31
C SER A 57 1.53 7.07 3.76
N GLY A 58 2.45 6.38 4.45
CA GLY A 58 2.88 6.73 5.80
C GLY A 58 3.33 8.18 5.93
N TYR A 59 4.18 8.63 5.01
CA TYR A 59 4.66 10.01 4.97
C TYR A 59 3.54 11.02 4.67
N LEU A 60 2.81 10.85 3.57
CA LEU A 60 1.86 11.85 3.08
C LEU A 60 0.56 11.88 3.88
N VAL A 61 0.11 10.72 4.37
CA VAL A 61 -1.12 10.65 5.18
C VAL A 61 -0.88 11.20 6.57
N TYR A 62 0.28 10.92 7.16
CA TYR A 62 0.67 11.53 8.43
C TYR A 62 0.85 13.04 8.30
N ALA A 63 1.50 13.52 7.24
CA ALA A 63 1.59 14.95 6.92
C ALA A 63 0.19 15.59 6.82
N SER A 64 -0.72 14.94 6.11
CA SER A 64 -2.11 15.41 5.98
C SER A 64 -2.84 15.45 7.32
N PHE A 65 -2.65 14.44 8.17
CA PHE A 65 -3.22 14.40 9.52
C PHE A 65 -2.72 15.56 10.37
N LYS A 66 -1.40 15.75 10.41
CA LYS A 66 -0.75 16.85 11.18
C LYS A 66 -1.19 18.24 10.73
N ASN A 67 -1.52 18.40 9.44
CA ASN A 67 -1.95 19.67 8.84
C ASN A 67 -3.49 19.77 8.72
N SER A 68 -4.25 18.91 9.38
CA SER A 68 -5.72 19.00 9.42
C SER A 68 -6.18 19.59 10.74
N ALA A 69 -7.20 20.47 10.66
CA ALA A 69 -7.75 21.16 11.84
C ALA A 69 -8.45 20.19 12.82
N SER A 70 -8.98 19.08 12.31
CA SER A 70 -9.63 18.04 13.12
C SER A 70 -9.53 16.67 12.45
N VAL A 71 -9.84 15.61 13.22
CA VAL A 71 -9.94 14.24 12.70
C VAL A 71 -11.02 14.14 11.62
N GLY A 72 -12.14 14.87 11.75
CA GLY A 72 -13.19 14.90 10.74
C GLY A 72 -12.74 15.49 9.41
N VAL A 73 -12.02 16.62 9.43
CA VAL A 73 -11.44 17.24 8.23
C VAL A 73 -10.39 16.30 7.58
N TYR A 74 -9.60 15.61 8.39
CA TYR A 74 -8.66 14.61 7.89
C TYR A 74 -9.40 13.45 7.21
N ALA A 75 -10.41 12.87 7.86
CA ALA A 75 -11.19 11.75 7.33
C ALA A 75 -11.88 12.12 6.00
N GLU A 76 -12.49 13.31 5.92
CA GLU A 76 -13.10 13.83 4.69
C GLU A 76 -12.07 13.93 3.55
N LYS A 77 -10.87 14.47 3.79
CA LYS A 77 -9.81 14.54 2.79
C LYS A 77 -9.41 13.15 2.28
N ARG A 78 -9.34 12.14 3.16
CA ARG A 78 -8.98 10.76 2.79
C ARG A 78 -10.10 10.10 2.00
N PHE A 79 -11.34 10.25 2.44
CA PHE A 79 -12.52 9.74 1.75
C PHE A 79 -12.62 10.30 0.33
N ARG A 80 -12.59 11.62 0.17
CA ARG A 80 -12.67 12.29 -1.15
C ARG A 80 -11.52 11.89 -2.08
N ARG A 81 -10.37 11.53 -1.52
CA ARG A 81 -9.20 11.13 -2.31
C ARG A 81 -9.30 9.70 -2.84
N LEU A 82 -9.81 8.76 -2.05
CA LEU A 82 -9.73 7.33 -2.35
C LEU A 82 -11.07 6.77 -2.83
N TYR A 83 -12.15 7.08 -2.12
CA TYR A 83 -13.42 6.41 -2.29
C TYR A 83 -14.07 6.60 -3.68
N PRO A 84 -14.06 7.79 -4.31
CA PRO A 84 -14.70 7.95 -5.62
C PRO A 84 -14.07 7.07 -6.70
N ALA A 85 -12.74 7.02 -6.78
CA ALA A 85 -12.05 6.17 -7.75
C ALA A 85 -12.23 4.67 -7.43
N TYR A 86 -12.19 4.31 -6.15
CA TYR A 86 -12.44 2.95 -5.68
C TYR A 86 -13.84 2.46 -6.07
N ALA A 87 -14.87 3.24 -5.75
CA ALA A 87 -16.25 2.91 -6.09
C ALA A 87 -16.46 2.83 -7.60
N ALA A 88 -15.85 3.74 -8.37
CA ALA A 88 -15.93 3.70 -9.82
C ALA A 88 -15.37 2.41 -10.41
N VAL A 89 -14.22 1.92 -9.92
CA VAL A 89 -13.65 0.64 -10.37
C VAL A 89 -14.59 -0.53 -10.07
N ILE A 90 -15.17 -0.58 -8.88
CA ILE A 90 -16.14 -1.63 -8.51
C ILE A 90 -17.36 -1.59 -9.45
N LEU A 91 -17.91 -0.39 -9.67
CA LEU A 91 -19.08 -0.22 -10.53
C LEU A 91 -18.80 -0.56 -11.99
N ILE A 92 -17.58 -0.29 -12.50
CA ILE A 92 -17.15 -0.71 -13.83
C ILE A 92 -17.11 -2.25 -13.92
N CYS A 93 -16.56 -2.94 -12.92
CA CYS A 93 -16.54 -4.40 -12.90
C CYS A 93 -17.96 -4.97 -12.84
N VAL A 94 -18.84 -4.40 -12.03
CA VAL A 94 -20.26 -4.77 -11.95
C VAL A 94 -20.96 -4.57 -13.28
N TYR A 95 -20.77 -3.42 -13.92
CA TYR A 95 -21.34 -3.13 -15.22
C TYR A 95 -20.88 -4.16 -16.29
N ALA A 96 -19.58 -4.47 -16.30
CA ALA A 96 -19.04 -5.49 -17.21
C ALA A 96 -19.69 -6.86 -16.96
N ALA A 97 -19.88 -7.27 -15.69
CA ALA A 97 -20.56 -8.52 -15.36
C ALA A 97 -22.02 -8.54 -15.84
N LEU A 98 -22.75 -7.45 -15.69
CA LEU A 98 -24.16 -7.36 -16.09
C LEU A 98 -24.37 -7.39 -17.59
N ILE A 99 -23.43 -6.88 -18.40
CA ILE A 99 -23.56 -6.90 -19.86
C ILE A 99 -23.05 -8.21 -20.50
N THR A 100 -22.24 -8.98 -19.79
CA THR A 100 -21.64 -10.22 -20.31
C THR A 100 -22.36 -11.48 -19.86
N ASN A 101 -23.26 -11.40 -18.89
CA ASN A 101 -23.98 -12.55 -18.33
C ASN A 101 -25.50 -12.41 -18.48
N PRO A 102 -26.25 -13.54 -18.56
CA PRO A 102 -27.70 -13.51 -18.50
C PRO A 102 -28.16 -12.99 -17.14
N LEU A 103 -29.15 -12.10 -17.11
CA LEU A 103 -29.67 -11.46 -15.90
C LEU A 103 -30.58 -12.41 -15.11
N THR A 104 -30.05 -13.54 -14.71
CA THR A 104 -30.76 -14.50 -13.83
C THR A 104 -30.78 -13.99 -12.38
N ARG A 105 -31.70 -14.51 -11.58
CA ARG A 105 -31.78 -14.18 -10.14
C ARG A 105 -30.46 -14.47 -9.41
N GLU A 106 -29.78 -15.55 -9.78
CA GLU A 106 -28.50 -15.96 -9.19
C GLU A 106 -27.39 -14.97 -9.51
N VAL A 107 -27.28 -14.55 -10.78
CA VAL A 107 -26.30 -13.53 -11.21
C VAL A 107 -26.57 -12.20 -10.52
N LEU A 108 -27.81 -11.73 -10.49
CA LEU A 108 -28.18 -10.48 -9.84
C LEU A 108 -27.89 -10.50 -8.33
N TRP A 109 -28.15 -11.63 -7.66
CA TRP A 109 -27.82 -11.79 -6.24
C TRP A 109 -26.30 -11.80 -5.99
N GLY A 110 -25.52 -12.51 -6.79
CA GLY A 110 -24.06 -12.53 -6.72
C GLY A 110 -23.45 -11.13 -6.96
N VAL A 111 -23.96 -10.40 -7.95
CA VAL A 111 -23.56 -9.01 -8.21
C VAL A 111 -23.90 -8.09 -7.04
N ALA A 112 -25.06 -8.24 -6.43
CA ALA A 112 -25.45 -7.44 -5.26
C ALA A 112 -24.54 -7.70 -4.06
N ARG A 113 -24.22 -8.98 -3.78
CA ARG A 113 -23.27 -9.36 -2.71
C ARG A 113 -21.88 -8.80 -2.97
N TYR A 114 -21.34 -9.00 -4.18
CA TYR A 114 -20.04 -8.44 -4.58
C TYR A 114 -20.01 -6.92 -4.37
N THR A 115 -21.03 -6.21 -4.88
CA THR A 115 -21.12 -4.76 -4.76
C THR A 115 -21.15 -4.32 -3.30
N GLY A 116 -22.01 -4.93 -2.49
CA GLY A 116 -22.16 -4.59 -1.07
C GLY A 116 -20.84 -4.76 -0.30
N TRP A 117 -20.23 -5.93 -0.40
CA TRP A 117 -19.00 -6.22 0.34
C TRP A 117 -17.81 -5.39 -0.17
N ASN A 118 -17.69 -5.23 -1.48
CA ASN A 118 -16.58 -4.47 -2.03
C ASN A 118 -16.69 -2.98 -1.71
N LEU A 119 -17.86 -2.34 -1.79
CA LEU A 119 -18.01 -0.92 -1.47
C LEU A 119 -17.64 -0.55 -0.03
N ILE A 120 -17.64 -1.51 0.90
CA ILE A 120 -17.19 -1.30 2.29
C ILE A 120 -15.78 -1.82 2.57
N PHE A 121 -14.98 -2.06 1.53
CA PHE A 121 -13.60 -2.60 1.62
C PHE A 121 -13.50 -4.03 2.18
N ALA A 122 -14.59 -4.79 2.19
CA ALA A 122 -14.62 -6.19 2.59
C ALA A 122 -14.52 -7.14 1.38
N ASN A 123 -13.68 -6.81 0.42
CA ASN A 123 -13.48 -7.55 -0.83
C ASN A 123 -13.10 -9.03 -0.64
N PHE A 124 -12.49 -9.38 0.48
CA PHE A 124 -12.16 -10.76 0.83
C PHE A 124 -13.40 -11.64 1.12
N MET A 125 -14.57 -11.05 1.38
CA MET A 125 -15.83 -11.78 1.59
C MET A 125 -16.46 -12.23 0.27
N GLU A 126 -16.30 -11.45 -0.79
CA GLU A 126 -16.84 -11.76 -2.12
C GLU A 126 -15.86 -11.21 -3.19
N PRO A 127 -14.74 -11.92 -3.48
CA PRO A 127 -13.73 -11.44 -4.43
C PRO A 127 -14.13 -11.68 -5.88
N ASN A 128 -15.11 -12.55 -6.15
CA ASN A 128 -15.49 -13.02 -7.45
C ASN A 128 -16.83 -12.43 -7.91
N LEU A 129 -16.96 -12.18 -9.23
CA LEU A 129 -18.23 -11.84 -9.85
C LEU A 129 -18.74 -13.03 -10.69
N PRO A 130 -20.04 -13.34 -10.65
CA PRO A 130 -20.60 -14.42 -11.45
C PRO A 130 -20.25 -14.27 -12.93
N GLY A 131 -19.74 -15.34 -13.54
CA GLY A 131 -19.40 -15.39 -14.97
C GLY A 131 -18.16 -14.58 -15.39
N VAL A 132 -17.56 -13.81 -14.50
CA VAL A 132 -16.31 -13.07 -14.78
C VAL A 132 -15.13 -13.92 -14.38
N PHE A 133 -14.21 -14.16 -15.29
CA PHE A 133 -12.99 -14.97 -15.10
C PHE A 133 -13.21 -16.41 -14.59
N ALA A 134 -14.43 -16.96 -14.72
CA ALA A 134 -14.76 -18.29 -14.21
C ALA A 134 -13.91 -19.43 -14.82
N GLY A 135 -13.31 -19.22 -16.00
CA GLY A 135 -12.41 -20.16 -16.66
C GLY A 135 -10.92 -19.90 -16.48
N ASN A 136 -10.56 -18.86 -15.71
CA ASN A 136 -9.17 -18.49 -15.51
C ASN A 136 -8.59 -19.17 -14.25
N SER A 137 -7.26 -19.30 -14.22
CA SER A 137 -6.52 -19.77 -13.03
C SER A 137 -6.69 -18.85 -11.82
N VAL A 138 -6.91 -17.54 -12.06
CA VAL A 138 -7.22 -16.53 -11.05
C VAL A 138 -8.63 -16.02 -11.36
N THR A 139 -9.55 -16.28 -10.44
CA THR A 139 -10.99 -15.94 -10.58
C THR A 139 -11.36 -14.62 -9.92
N GLU A 140 -10.47 -14.08 -9.09
CA GLU A 140 -10.67 -12.77 -8.45
C GLU A 140 -10.74 -11.65 -9.49
N VAL A 141 -11.79 -10.83 -9.40
CA VAL A 141 -12.00 -9.74 -10.37
C VAL A 141 -10.92 -8.66 -10.24
N ASN A 142 -10.51 -8.37 -9.03
CA ASN A 142 -9.48 -7.37 -8.77
C ASN A 142 -8.72 -7.68 -7.48
N GLY A 143 -7.79 -8.62 -7.56
CA GLY A 143 -6.96 -9.03 -6.44
C GLY A 143 -6.14 -7.88 -5.83
N ALA A 144 -5.80 -6.83 -6.60
CA ALA A 144 -5.04 -5.68 -6.11
C ALA A 144 -5.79 -4.84 -5.04
N LEU A 145 -7.11 -4.97 -4.90
CA LEU A 145 -7.91 -4.20 -3.94
C LEU A 145 -7.55 -4.48 -2.47
N TRP A 146 -6.87 -5.57 -2.16
CA TRP A 146 -6.42 -5.85 -0.79
C TRP A 146 -5.52 -4.73 -0.23
N THR A 147 -4.70 -4.11 -1.08
CA THR A 147 -3.80 -3.02 -0.67
C THR A 147 -4.56 -1.77 -0.25
N LEU A 148 -5.66 -1.46 -0.93
CA LEU A 148 -6.53 -0.33 -0.59
C LEU A 148 -7.26 -0.54 0.75
N LYS A 149 -7.66 -1.79 1.05
CA LYS A 149 -8.18 -2.15 2.38
C LYS A 149 -7.16 -1.83 3.47
N ILE A 150 -5.90 -2.23 3.28
CA ILE A 150 -4.82 -1.97 4.24
C ILE A 150 -4.57 -0.45 4.39
N GLU A 151 -4.61 0.29 3.30
CA GLU A 151 -4.47 1.75 3.33
C GLU A 151 -5.61 2.42 4.12
N VAL A 152 -6.86 1.98 3.92
CA VAL A 152 -8.02 2.48 4.68
C VAL A 152 -7.90 2.12 6.16
N MET A 153 -7.50 0.88 6.49
CA MET A 153 -7.23 0.49 7.88
C MET A 153 -6.18 1.39 8.53
N PHE A 154 -5.11 1.73 7.79
CA PHE A 154 -4.11 2.68 8.28
C PHE A 154 -4.72 4.08 8.50
N TYR A 155 -5.58 4.57 7.60
CA TYR A 155 -6.27 5.87 7.80
C TYR A 155 -7.07 5.91 9.10
N LEU A 156 -7.73 4.80 9.45
CA LEU A 156 -8.53 4.69 10.68
C LEU A 156 -7.67 4.59 11.94
N VAL A 157 -6.53 3.89 11.87
CA VAL A 157 -5.63 3.66 13.00
C VAL A 157 -4.70 4.86 13.24
N LEU A 158 -4.39 5.65 12.21
CA LEU A 158 -3.43 6.76 12.31
C LEU A 158 -3.74 7.79 13.42
N PRO A 159 -4.99 8.24 13.66
CA PRO A 159 -5.27 9.14 14.78
C PRO A 159 -4.87 8.56 16.13
N LEU A 160 -5.10 7.24 16.33
CA LEU A 160 -4.70 6.54 17.55
C LEU A 160 -3.17 6.45 17.66
N LEU A 161 -2.47 6.13 16.57
CA LEU A 161 -1.01 6.10 16.53
C LEU A 161 -0.43 7.50 16.83
N ALA A 162 -0.99 8.54 16.23
CA ALA A 162 -0.54 9.91 16.47
C ALA A 162 -0.78 10.35 17.93
N TRP A 163 -1.89 9.92 18.52
CA TRP A 163 -2.17 10.15 19.94
C TRP A 163 -1.16 9.41 20.83
N LEU A 164 -0.90 8.13 20.57
CA LEU A 164 0.08 7.31 21.28
C LEU A 164 1.49 7.94 21.24
N LEU A 165 1.93 8.36 20.05
CA LEU A 165 3.24 9.02 19.88
C LEU A 165 3.30 10.35 20.63
N ARG A 166 2.20 11.12 20.66
CA ARG A 166 2.13 12.35 21.44
C ARG A 166 2.20 12.07 22.94
N PHE A 167 1.49 11.05 23.41
CA PHE A 167 1.50 10.62 24.82
C PHE A 167 2.89 10.14 25.26
N ALA A 168 3.58 9.39 24.39
CA ALA A 168 4.95 8.92 24.65
C ALA A 168 5.98 10.07 24.77
N GLY A 169 5.68 11.26 24.23
CA GLY A 169 6.51 12.45 24.33
C GLY A 169 7.96 12.21 23.92
N ARG A 170 8.92 12.37 24.85
CA ARG A 170 10.35 12.12 24.59
C ARG A 170 10.67 10.67 24.23
N TYR A 171 9.81 9.73 24.59
CA TYR A 171 9.95 8.29 24.29
C TYR A 171 9.25 7.87 23.00
N ALA A 172 8.77 8.82 22.17
CA ALA A 172 8.13 8.51 20.89
C ALA A 172 9.00 7.64 19.97
N TRP A 173 10.34 7.81 20.02
CA TRP A 173 11.26 6.97 19.28
C TRP A 173 11.22 5.48 19.71
N VAL A 174 11.04 5.22 21.04
CA VAL A 174 10.85 3.85 21.56
C VAL A 174 9.55 3.28 21.04
N ALA A 175 8.47 4.07 21.07
CA ALA A 175 7.18 3.64 20.53
C ALA A 175 7.28 3.29 19.02
N PHE A 176 8.01 4.08 18.22
CA PHE A 176 8.29 3.75 16.82
C PHE A 176 9.03 2.42 16.68
N ILE A 177 10.08 2.20 17.47
CA ILE A 177 10.85 0.93 17.44
C ILE A 177 9.96 -0.25 17.81
N LEU A 178 9.16 -0.14 18.88
CA LEU A 178 8.29 -1.22 19.33
C LEU A 178 7.20 -1.55 18.29
N ILE A 179 6.57 -0.54 17.69
CA ILE A 179 5.57 -0.75 16.66
C ILE A 179 6.22 -1.39 15.42
N TYR A 180 7.41 -0.90 15.02
CA TYR A 180 8.16 -1.45 13.90
C TYR A 180 8.51 -2.92 14.15
N ALA A 181 9.14 -3.22 15.29
CA ALA A 181 9.55 -4.58 15.64
C ALA A 181 8.34 -5.53 15.75
N GLY A 182 7.23 -5.06 16.34
CA GLY A 182 5.98 -5.82 16.41
C GLY A 182 5.39 -6.11 15.04
N ALA A 183 5.43 -5.14 14.11
CA ALA A 183 4.97 -5.31 12.74
C ALA A 183 5.82 -6.34 11.97
N GLU A 184 7.15 -6.26 12.09
CA GLU A 184 8.05 -7.23 11.47
C GLU A 184 7.89 -8.63 12.08
N ALA A 185 7.77 -8.73 13.41
CA ALA A 185 7.52 -10.00 14.09
C ALA A 185 6.19 -10.64 13.62
N TRP A 186 5.13 -9.84 13.44
CA TRP A 186 3.86 -10.30 12.87
C TRP A 186 4.05 -10.82 11.45
N ARG A 187 4.63 -9.99 10.57
CA ARG A 187 4.80 -10.32 9.15
C ARG A 187 5.63 -11.59 8.96
N ILE A 188 6.79 -11.64 9.59
CA ILE A 188 7.71 -12.77 9.48
C ILE A 188 7.12 -14.01 10.15
N GLY A 189 6.57 -13.88 11.37
CA GLY A 189 5.99 -14.99 12.11
C GLY A 189 4.85 -15.67 11.34
N PHE A 190 3.92 -14.90 10.77
CA PHE A 190 2.82 -15.47 9.98
C PHE A 190 3.30 -16.00 8.62
N SER A 191 4.34 -15.43 8.02
CA SER A 191 4.95 -15.95 6.80
C SER A 191 5.59 -17.32 7.03
N HIS A 192 6.27 -17.51 8.16
CA HIS A 192 6.90 -18.80 8.50
C HIS A 192 5.92 -19.95 8.72
N ILE A 193 4.71 -19.67 9.16
CA ILE A 193 3.64 -20.67 9.30
C ILE A 193 2.69 -20.70 8.08
N GLU A 194 3.14 -20.18 6.94
CA GLU A 194 2.42 -20.16 5.66
C GLU A 194 1.07 -19.43 5.68
N GLN A 195 0.82 -18.60 6.71
CA GLN A 195 -0.38 -17.77 6.83
C GLN A 195 -0.19 -16.41 6.14
N HIS A 196 0.09 -16.44 4.83
CA HIS A 196 0.43 -15.25 4.04
C HIS A 196 -0.66 -14.18 4.06
N GLU A 197 -1.94 -14.58 4.14
CA GLU A 197 -3.06 -13.63 4.23
C GLU A 197 -3.03 -12.83 5.54
N LEU A 198 -2.63 -13.44 6.65
CA LEU A 198 -2.46 -12.74 7.93
C LEU A 198 -1.20 -11.87 7.94
N ALA A 199 -0.11 -12.34 7.34
CA ALA A 199 1.12 -11.56 7.19
C ALA A 199 0.89 -10.25 6.41
N ARG A 200 -0.03 -10.26 5.43
CA ARG A 200 -0.39 -9.10 4.60
C ARG A 200 -1.36 -8.12 5.24
N GLN A 201 -1.97 -8.43 6.40
CA GLN A 201 -2.86 -7.50 7.09
C GLN A 201 -2.09 -6.28 7.64
N LEU A 202 -2.83 -5.22 8.03
CA LEU A 202 -2.25 -3.97 8.50
C LEU A 202 -1.15 -4.17 9.56
N PRO A 203 -1.27 -5.04 10.59
CA PRO A 203 -0.19 -5.22 11.55
C PRO A 203 1.15 -5.57 10.88
N GLY A 204 1.15 -6.49 9.91
CA GLY A 204 2.36 -6.89 9.18
C GLY A 204 2.88 -5.85 8.19
N GLN A 205 2.05 -4.92 7.74
CA GLN A 205 2.45 -3.84 6.81
C GLN A 205 2.77 -2.53 7.54
N LEU A 206 2.54 -2.48 8.85
CA LEU A 206 2.65 -1.24 9.62
C LEU A 206 4.08 -0.71 9.67
N SER A 207 5.10 -1.57 9.58
CA SER A 207 6.52 -1.17 9.52
C SER A 207 6.81 -0.21 8.36
N PHE A 208 6.21 -0.44 7.19
CA PHE A 208 6.36 0.45 6.03
C PHE A 208 5.70 1.80 6.26
N PHE A 209 4.47 1.84 6.79
CA PHE A 209 3.78 3.08 7.13
C PHE A 209 4.52 3.88 8.20
N ILE A 210 4.96 3.21 9.28
CA ILE A 210 5.71 3.84 10.38
C ILE A 210 7.02 4.43 9.88
N THR A 211 7.72 3.74 9.00
CA THR A 211 8.93 4.26 8.37
C THR A 211 8.64 5.57 7.64
N GLY A 212 7.57 5.65 6.86
CA GLY A 212 7.13 6.88 6.21
C GLY A 212 6.83 8.01 7.21
N MET A 213 6.18 7.69 8.34
CA MET A 213 5.89 8.66 9.42
C MET A 213 7.19 9.18 10.06
N VAL A 214 8.17 8.31 10.30
CA VAL A 214 9.49 8.69 10.84
C VAL A 214 10.18 9.67 9.90
N PHE A 215 10.21 9.37 8.59
CA PHE A 215 10.81 10.27 7.60
C PHE A 215 10.10 11.63 7.48
N TYR A 216 8.81 11.70 7.75
CA TYR A 216 8.11 12.98 7.86
C TYR A 216 8.57 13.77 9.10
N THR A 217 8.78 13.10 10.24
CA THR A 217 9.18 13.76 11.50
C THR A 217 10.64 14.17 11.50
N GLN A 218 11.51 13.38 10.87
CA GLN A 218 12.94 13.65 10.76
C GLN A 218 13.21 14.56 9.56
N ARG A 219 13.42 15.85 9.81
CA ARG A 219 13.82 16.81 8.77
C ARG A 219 15.29 16.58 8.42
N LEU A 220 15.54 15.54 7.60
CA LEU A 220 16.88 15.25 7.13
C LEU A 220 17.28 16.26 6.04
N ASP A 221 18.38 16.99 6.26
CA ASP A 221 18.90 18.01 5.35
C ASP A 221 20.38 17.79 5.03
N GLY A 222 20.82 18.33 3.89
CA GLY A 222 22.22 18.32 3.47
C GLY A 222 22.79 16.90 3.36
N TRP A 223 24.02 16.70 3.88
CA TRP A 223 24.73 15.42 3.82
C TRP A 223 24.00 14.27 4.54
N ARG A 224 23.20 14.57 5.56
CA ARG A 224 22.45 13.56 6.34
C ARG A 224 21.49 12.76 5.47
N ILE A 225 20.81 13.41 4.51
CA ILE A 225 19.90 12.71 3.61
C ILE A 225 20.66 11.83 2.62
N GLN A 226 21.85 12.27 2.16
CA GLN A 226 22.69 11.48 1.25
C GLN A 226 23.19 10.20 1.95
N VAL A 227 23.66 10.34 3.19
CA VAL A 227 24.09 9.21 4.02
C VAL A 227 22.91 8.28 4.31
N ALA A 228 21.76 8.81 4.71
CA ALA A 228 20.55 8.01 4.94
C ALA A 228 20.14 7.24 3.67
N GLY A 229 20.22 7.88 2.50
CA GLY A 229 19.93 7.24 1.22
C GLY A 229 20.90 6.12 0.86
N LEU A 230 22.19 6.34 1.05
CA LEU A 230 23.20 5.33 0.81
C LEU A 230 23.02 4.11 1.73
N LEU A 231 22.87 4.36 3.03
CA LEU A 231 22.59 3.31 4.02
C LEU A 231 21.27 2.59 3.70
N GLY A 232 20.24 3.35 3.29
CA GLY A 232 18.96 2.80 2.88
C GLY A 232 19.08 1.90 1.65
N ALA A 233 19.82 2.31 0.64
CA ALA A 233 20.07 1.49 -0.53
C ALA A 233 20.85 0.20 -0.19
N MET A 234 21.85 0.29 0.69
CA MET A 234 22.61 -0.87 1.17
C MET A 234 21.73 -1.83 1.96
N LEU A 235 20.93 -1.33 2.91
CA LEU A 235 19.99 -2.15 3.69
C LEU A 235 18.94 -2.81 2.79
N PHE A 236 18.42 -2.06 1.82
CA PHE A 236 17.46 -2.58 0.86
C PHE A 236 18.07 -3.69 0.01
N ALA A 237 19.26 -3.47 -0.57
CA ALA A 237 19.97 -4.48 -1.33
C ALA A 237 20.28 -5.73 -0.49
N ALA A 238 20.74 -5.55 0.75
CA ALA A 238 20.97 -6.65 1.67
C ALA A 238 19.70 -7.44 1.98
N SER A 239 18.56 -6.76 2.13
CA SER A 239 17.27 -7.40 2.40
C SER A 239 16.70 -8.20 1.22
N LEU A 240 17.21 -7.96 0.00
CA LEU A 240 16.83 -8.76 -1.18
C LEU A 240 17.66 -10.02 -1.34
N THR A 241 18.86 -10.04 -0.73
CA THR A 241 19.83 -11.12 -0.91
C THR A 241 20.03 -11.98 0.34
N LEU A 242 19.78 -11.42 1.51
CA LEU A 242 19.99 -12.05 2.81
C LEU A 242 18.73 -12.02 3.65
N GLU A 243 18.15 -13.15 3.96
CA GLU A 243 16.91 -13.26 4.78
C GLU A 243 17.05 -12.58 6.13
N ALA A 244 18.24 -12.63 6.76
CA ALA A 244 18.52 -11.96 8.02
C ALA A 244 18.28 -10.43 7.99
N PHE A 245 18.35 -9.81 6.79
CA PHE A 245 18.11 -8.37 6.60
C PHE A 245 16.68 -8.05 6.12
N GLU A 246 15.83 -9.05 5.93
CA GLU A 246 14.43 -8.83 5.53
C GLU A 246 13.68 -7.85 6.47
N PRO A 247 13.84 -7.91 7.82
CA PRO A 247 13.22 -6.94 8.72
C PRO A 247 13.65 -5.49 8.49
N ALA A 248 14.82 -5.26 7.91
CA ALA A 248 15.33 -3.91 7.61
C ALA A 248 14.80 -3.35 6.27
N ARG A 249 14.06 -4.13 5.48
CA ARG A 249 13.57 -3.73 4.15
C ARG A 249 12.77 -2.43 4.18
N ALA A 250 11.87 -2.27 5.14
CA ALA A 250 11.05 -1.08 5.26
C ALA A 250 11.89 0.17 5.55
N LEU A 251 12.93 0.07 6.38
CA LEU A 251 13.87 1.17 6.66
C LEU A 251 14.69 1.52 5.43
N GLY A 252 15.18 0.49 4.71
CA GLY A 252 15.94 0.66 3.48
C GLY A 252 15.13 1.37 2.40
N LEU A 253 13.92 0.90 2.14
CA LEU A 253 12.98 1.53 1.20
C LEU A 253 12.64 2.96 1.61
N GLY A 254 12.33 3.20 2.89
CA GLY A 254 11.98 4.52 3.40
C GLY A 254 13.12 5.51 3.20
N ALA A 255 14.35 5.15 3.56
CA ALA A 255 15.53 5.98 3.38
C ALA A 255 15.78 6.30 1.90
N LEU A 256 15.69 5.31 1.02
CA LEU A 256 15.83 5.48 -0.43
C LEU A 256 14.76 6.46 -0.96
N TYR A 257 13.52 6.32 -0.56
CA TYR A 257 12.44 7.21 -1.00
C TYR A 257 12.56 8.63 -0.45
N ALA A 258 13.06 8.80 0.77
CA ALA A 258 13.33 10.12 1.33
C ALA A 258 14.36 10.89 0.48
N VAL A 259 15.41 10.20 0.03
CA VAL A 259 16.42 10.79 -0.88
C VAL A 259 15.83 11.10 -2.24
N LEU A 260 15.13 10.15 -2.87
CA LEU A 260 14.49 10.35 -4.16
C LEU A 260 13.48 11.50 -4.11
N ALA A 261 12.65 11.58 -3.07
CA ALA A 261 11.72 12.68 -2.90
C ALA A 261 12.44 14.03 -2.82
N LYS A 262 13.59 14.12 -2.12
CA LYS A 262 14.33 15.37 -1.94
C LYS A 262 15.18 15.76 -3.15
N LEU A 263 15.85 14.81 -3.81
CA LEU A 263 16.62 15.08 -5.03
C LEU A 263 15.77 15.74 -6.13
N PHE A 264 14.47 15.50 -6.07
CA PHE A 264 13.53 15.98 -7.06
C PHE A 264 12.62 17.15 -6.59
N ILE A 265 12.65 17.55 -5.32
CA ILE A 265 11.92 18.74 -4.80
C ILE A 265 12.73 20.04 -5.00
N HIS A 266 14.03 19.95 -5.24
CA HIS A 266 14.94 21.10 -5.34
C HIS A 266 15.26 21.55 -6.77
N ARG A 267 14.33 21.38 -7.72
CA ARG A 267 14.42 22.03 -9.03
C ARG A 267 13.20 22.87 -9.35
#